data_3fafe8d83a74207eaaf4cdf469c75820
#
_entry.id   3fafe8d83a74207eaaf4cdf469c75820
#
_cell.length_a   1.000
_cell.length_b   1.000
_cell.length_c   1.000
_cell.angle_alpha   90.00
_cell.angle_beta   90.00
_cell.angle_gamma   90.00
#
_symmetry.space_group_name_H-M   'P 1'
#
loop_
_entity.id
_entity.type
_entity.pdbx_description
1 polymer ?
#
loop_
_entity_poly.entity_id
_entity_poly.type
_entity_poly.pdbx_seq_one_letter_code
_entity_poly.pdbx_strand_id
1 'polypeptide(L)'
;MPEMFQVDVGRPLPIGMNKRDNGVNFSIFSRHATRAWLELFDDSQTLVPFMTIEMDPRKHRTGDMWHVWVKGIADGQTYTFRMDGPYLPAQGHRFNRNKLLLDPYAIVLIGTAHWDFGRAQAYAAGSSEKDQSYSTEDNAQWMAKCLVTDTRFDWQGDRSLKHPWSETIIYETHVRGLTIHPSSGTKNPGTFLGVIEKVPYFKELGITAVELMPVQEFNETNWN
;
A
#
# COMPACT_ATOMS: atom_id res chain seq x y z
N MET A 1 14.17 -1.54 -28.33
CA MET A 1 14.04 -2.75 -27.52
C MET A 1 13.71 -2.28 -26.12
N PRO A 2 12.70 -2.83 -25.41
CA PRO A 2 12.52 -2.45 -24.02
C PRO A 2 13.83 -2.77 -23.27
N GLU A 3 14.30 -1.83 -22.45
CA GLU A 3 15.44 -2.08 -21.58
C GLU A 3 15.10 -3.32 -20.73
N MET A 4 15.90 -4.35 -20.87
CA MET A 4 15.69 -5.62 -20.20
C MET A 4 15.81 -5.37 -18.69
N PHE A 5 14.78 -5.67 -17.90
CA PHE A 5 14.84 -5.59 -16.45
C PHE A 5 16.06 -6.36 -15.95
N GLN A 6 16.86 -5.69 -15.13
CA GLN A 6 18.00 -6.33 -14.48
C GLN A 6 17.68 -6.52 -13.00
N VAL A 7 17.83 -7.74 -12.52
CA VAL A 7 17.55 -8.11 -11.12
C VAL A 7 18.86 -8.25 -10.35
N ASP A 8 18.91 -7.66 -9.16
CA ASP A 8 20.04 -7.77 -8.24
C ASP A 8 19.54 -7.98 -6.80
N VAL A 9 20.44 -8.25 -5.88
CA VAL A 9 20.16 -8.65 -4.49
C VAL A 9 19.28 -7.64 -3.73
N GLY A 10 19.47 -6.35 -3.93
CA GLY A 10 18.75 -5.33 -3.17
C GLY A 10 19.26 -5.15 -1.74
N ARG A 11 18.45 -4.46 -0.90
CA ARG A 11 18.78 -4.16 0.51
C ARG A 11 17.56 -4.42 1.42
N PRO A 12 17.79 -4.87 2.66
CA PRO A 12 16.69 -5.13 3.60
C PRO A 12 15.99 -3.87 4.10
N LEU A 13 16.63 -2.70 4.02
CA LEU A 13 16.10 -1.41 4.48
C LEU A 13 16.32 -0.31 3.43
N PRO A 14 15.40 0.68 3.37
CA PRO A 14 14.12 0.74 4.09
C PRO A 14 13.13 -0.35 3.62
N ILE A 15 12.15 -0.69 4.49
CA ILE A 15 11.10 -1.66 4.15
C ILE A 15 10.15 -1.05 3.11
N GLY A 16 9.51 -1.90 2.32
CA GLY A 16 8.60 -1.50 1.24
C GLY A 16 9.33 -1.22 -0.06
N MET A 17 8.62 -0.56 -0.96
CA MET A 17 9.12 -0.12 -2.26
C MET A 17 9.92 1.18 -2.13
N ASN A 18 11.17 1.18 -2.60
CA ASN A 18 12.06 2.36 -2.52
C ASN A 18 12.81 2.56 -3.83
N LYS A 19 12.63 3.71 -4.46
CA LYS A 19 13.36 4.08 -5.70
C LYS A 19 14.81 4.43 -5.38
N ARG A 20 15.76 3.80 -6.08
CA ARG A 20 17.19 4.07 -5.95
C ARG A 20 17.99 3.56 -7.15
N ASP A 21 19.08 4.23 -7.47
CA ASP A 21 20.10 3.78 -8.43
C ASP A 21 19.50 3.36 -9.81
N ASN A 22 18.57 4.17 -10.36
CA ASN A 22 17.83 3.90 -11.60
C ASN A 22 17.02 2.60 -11.59
N GLY A 23 16.56 2.19 -10.42
CA GLY A 23 15.68 1.02 -10.21
C GLY A 23 14.87 1.16 -8.94
N VAL A 24 14.27 0.06 -8.55
CA VAL A 24 13.43 -0.02 -7.36
C VAL A 24 13.89 -1.17 -6.48
N ASN A 25 14.08 -0.88 -5.21
CA ASN A 25 14.32 -1.86 -4.18
C ASN A 25 12.99 -2.22 -3.51
N PHE A 26 12.67 -3.49 -3.49
CA PHE A 26 11.51 -4.04 -2.79
C PHE A 26 12.02 -4.80 -1.56
N SER A 27 11.45 -4.52 -0.40
CA SER A 27 11.80 -5.20 0.85
C SER A 27 10.55 -5.47 1.67
N ILE A 28 10.39 -6.73 2.09
CA ILE A 28 9.22 -7.18 2.85
C ILE A 28 9.62 -8.12 3.99
N PHE A 29 9.00 -7.92 5.15
CA PHE A 29 9.22 -8.78 6.31
C PHE A 29 8.44 -10.09 6.17
N SER A 30 9.12 -11.21 6.34
CA SER A 30 8.46 -12.51 6.56
C SER A 30 9.42 -13.51 7.22
N ARG A 31 9.21 -13.75 8.51
CA ARG A 31 10.04 -14.65 9.32
C ARG A 31 9.94 -16.10 8.89
N HIS A 32 8.74 -16.57 8.61
CA HIS A 32 8.45 -17.99 8.43
C HIS A 32 8.24 -18.40 6.96
N ALA A 33 8.31 -17.44 6.03
CA ALA A 33 8.29 -17.76 4.61
C ALA A 33 9.52 -18.59 4.25
N THR A 34 9.30 -19.65 3.47
CA THR A 34 10.34 -20.49 2.88
C THR A 34 10.68 -20.09 1.45
N ARG A 35 9.72 -19.44 0.75
CA ARG A 35 9.88 -18.89 -0.60
C ARG A 35 9.12 -17.58 -0.70
N ALA A 36 9.62 -16.67 -1.50
CA ALA A 36 8.99 -15.39 -1.80
C ALA A 36 9.17 -15.03 -3.28
N TRP A 37 8.18 -14.38 -3.85
CA TRP A 37 8.20 -13.87 -5.23
C TRP A 37 7.73 -12.43 -5.26
N LEU A 38 8.39 -11.63 -6.08
CA LEU A 38 7.89 -10.35 -6.56
C LEU A 38 7.26 -10.58 -7.93
N GLU A 39 6.03 -10.15 -8.13
CA GLU A 39 5.33 -10.22 -9.40
C GLU A 39 5.04 -8.82 -9.93
N LEU A 40 5.37 -8.58 -11.20
CA LEU A 40 5.14 -7.33 -11.92
C LEU A 40 4.05 -7.53 -12.97
N PHE A 41 3.11 -6.58 -13.03
CA PHE A 41 1.96 -6.62 -13.93
C PHE A 41 1.92 -5.38 -14.81
N ASP A 42 1.32 -5.50 -16.01
CA ASP A 42 1.13 -4.36 -16.90
C ASP A 42 0.16 -3.34 -16.31
N ASP A 43 -0.90 -3.81 -15.64
CA ASP A 43 -1.90 -2.97 -14.98
C ASP A 43 -2.59 -3.68 -13.80
N SER A 44 -3.61 -3.03 -13.20
CA SER A 44 -4.34 -3.59 -12.05
C SER A 44 -5.30 -4.73 -12.41
N GLN A 45 -5.69 -4.88 -13.67
CA GLN A 45 -6.65 -5.88 -14.13
C GLN A 45 -5.96 -7.10 -14.75
N THR A 46 -4.68 -6.99 -15.08
CA THR A 46 -3.90 -8.10 -15.64
C THR A 46 -3.81 -9.25 -14.65
N LEU A 47 -4.19 -10.45 -15.08
CA LEU A 47 -4.24 -11.65 -14.23
C LEU A 47 -2.88 -12.36 -14.12
N VAL A 48 -2.09 -12.27 -15.18
CA VAL A 48 -0.81 -12.95 -15.29
C VAL A 48 0.30 -11.91 -15.22
N PRO A 49 1.25 -12.04 -14.30
CA PRO A 49 2.39 -11.13 -14.26
C PRO A 49 3.22 -11.30 -15.53
N PHE A 50 3.68 -10.20 -16.11
CA PHE A 50 4.62 -10.27 -17.23
C PHE A 50 6.02 -10.69 -16.75
N MET A 51 6.29 -10.51 -15.46
CA MET A 51 7.54 -10.91 -14.82
C MET A 51 7.32 -11.40 -13.40
N THR A 52 7.85 -12.58 -13.10
CA THR A 52 7.90 -13.16 -11.76
C THR A 52 9.35 -13.36 -11.34
N ILE A 53 9.74 -12.74 -10.25
CA ILE A 53 11.09 -12.81 -9.69
C ILE A 53 11.04 -13.65 -8.42
N GLU A 54 11.58 -14.87 -8.47
CA GLU A 54 11.77 -15.68 -7.27
C GLU A 54 12.98 -15.18 -6.48
N MET A 55 12.76 -14.93 -5.21
CA MET A 55 13.81 -14.47 -4.30
C MET A 55 14.55 -15.69 -3.73
N ASP A 56 15.81 -15.87 -4.11
CA ASP A 56 16.68 -16.90 -3.52
C ASP A 56 16.95 -16.55 -2.05
N PRO A 57 16.56 -17.38 -1.07
CA PRO A 57 16.75 -17.08 0.35
C PRO A 57 18.21 -16.92 0.77
N ARG A 58 19.17 -17.41 -0.03
CA ARG A 58 20.59 -17.25 0.22
C ARG A 58 21.15 -15.89 -0.20
N LYS A 59 20.44 -15.20 -1.12
CA LYS A 59 20.88 -13.93 -1.69
C LYS A 59 19.93 -12.79 -1.32
N HIS A 60 18.63 -13.04 -1.40
CA HIS A 60 17.57 -12.05 -1.30
C HIS A 60 16.91 -12.04 0.08
N ARG A 61 17.62 -12.53 1.12
CA ARG A 61 17.13 -12.53 2.50
C ARG A 61 18.24 -12.14 3.48
N THR A 62 17.93 -11.19 4.34
CA THR A 62 18.79 -10.77 5.47
C THR A 62 17.96 -10.82 6.75
N GLY A 63 18.25 -11.79 7.61
CA GLY A 63 17.42 -12.09 8.76
C GLY A 63 16.02 -12.50 8.34
N ASP A 64 15.01 -11.72 8.75
CA ASP A 64 13.60 -11.96 8.39
C ASP A 64 13.11 -11.10 7.20
N MET A 65 14.00 -10.30 6.61
CA MET A 65 13.69 -9.39 5.51
C MET A 65 14.02 -10.04 4.17
N TRP A 66 13.02 -10.14 3.29
CA TRP A 66 13.18 -10.52 1.88
C TRP A 66 13.33 -9.26 1.05
N HIS A 67 14.29 -9.22 0.15
CA HIS A 67 14.60 -8.01 -0.61
C HIS A 67 15.15 -8.33 -1.99
N VAL A 68 14.82 -7.51 -2.96
CA VAL A 68 15.30 -7.59 -4.33
C VAL A 68 15.35 -6.18 -4.93
N TRP A 69 16.34 -5.91 -5.75
CA TRP A 69 16.42 -4.68 -6.53
C TRP A 69 16.20 -4.98 -8.01
N VAL A 70 15.39 -4.15 -8.66
CA VAL A 70 15.05 -4.33 -10.07
C VAL A 70 15.28 -3.00 -10.81
N LYS A 71 16.17 -3.02 -11.80
CA LYS A 71 16.42 -1.90 -12.71
C LYS A 71 15.34 -1.84 -13.78
N GLY A 72 15.10 -0.64 -14.32
CA GLY A 72 14.18 -0.43 -15.44
C GLY A 72 12.71 -0.28 -15.03
N ILE A 73 12.38 -0.37 -13.74
CA ILE A 73 11.04 -0.10 -13.25
C ILE A 73 10.79 1.41 -13.25
N ALA A 74 9.69 1.83 -13.88
CA ALA A 74 9.21 3.20 -13.90
C ALA A 74 8.10 3.46 -12.87
N ASP A 75 7.78 4.74 -12.65
CA ASP A 75 6.55 5.11 -11.93
C ASP A 75 5.33 4.58 -12.69
N GLY A 76 4.34 4.14 -11.94
CA GLY A 76 3.14 3.52 -12.50
C GLY A 76 3.25 2.00 -12.68
N GLN A 77 4.41 1.39 -12.44
CA GLN A 77 4.53 -0.06 -12.46
C GLN A 77 3.73 -0.70 -11.34
N THR A 78 2.89 -1.68 -11.68
CA THR A 78 2.13 -2.45 -10.71
C THR A 78 2.89 -3.68 -10.22
N TYR A 79 2.79 -3.95 -8.91
CA TYR A 79 3.47 -5.09 -8.31
C TYR A 79 2.69 -5.70 -7.15
N THR A 80 2.99 -6.96 -6.85
CA THR A 80 2.53 -7.69 -5.67
C THR A 80 3.60 -8.67 -5.21
N PHE A 81 3.34 -9.31 -4.08
CA PHE A 81 4.15 -10.43 -3.60
C PHE A 81 3.35 -11.72 -3.60
N ARG A 82 4.07 -12.85 -3.66
CA ARG A 82 3.56 -14.16 -3.21
C ARG A 82 4.54 -14.74 -2.22
N MET A 83 4.03 -15.49 -1.28
CA MET A 83 4.84 -16.18 -0.28
C MET A 83 4.37 -17.60 -0.07
N ASP A 84 5.34 -18.49 0.13
CA ASP A 84 5.10 -19.86 0.52
C ASP A 84 5.78 -20.17 1.85
N GLY A 85 5.24 -21.14 2.58
CA GLY A 85 5.70 -21.49 3.91
C GLY A 85 4.75 -22.48 4.58
N PRO A 86 4.84 -22.65 5.89
CA PRO A 86 3.97 -23.57 6.62
C PRO A 86 2.49 -23.13 6.55
N TYR A 87 1.62 -24.08 6.27
CA TYR A 87 0.17 -23.92 6.44
C TYR A 87 -0.25 -24.71 7.68
N LEU A 88 -0.21 -24.04 8.83
CA LEU A 88 -0.49 -24.59 10.16
C LEU A 88 -1.38 -23.59 10.93
N PRO A 89 -2.67 -23.49 10.60
CA PRO A 89 -3.58 -22.49 11.16
C PRO A 89 -3.61 -22.45 12.67
N ALA A 90 -3.56 -23.62 13.33
CA ALA A 90 -3.51 -23.73 14.78
C ALA A 90 -2.29 -23.06 15.42
N GLN A 91 -1.20 -22.85 14.65
CA GLN A 91 0.01 -22.16 15.06
C GLN A 91 0.10 -20.72 14.50
N GLY A 92 -0.97 -20.24 13.84
CA GLY A 92 -1.03 -18.91 13.26
C GLY A 92 -0.40 -18.81 11.85
N HIS A 93 0.05 -19.91 11.25
CA HIS A 93 0.66 -19.90 9.92
C HIS A 93 -0.35 -20.23 8.83
N ARG A 94 -0.49 -19.33 7.84
CA ARG A 94 -1.41 -19.49 6.71
C ARG A 94 -0.76 -19.06 5.40
N PHE A 95 0.50 -19.50 5.15
CA PHE A 95 1.16 -19.23 3.88
C PHE A 95 0.44 -19.93 2.74
N ASN A 96 0.19 -19.22 1.66
CA ASN A 96 -0.45 -19.78 0.47
C ASN A 96 0.07 -19.10 -0.79
N ARG A 97 0.88 -19.83 -1.56
CA ARG A 97 1.46 -19.35 -2.82
C ARG A 97 0.44 -18.98 -3.90
N ASN A 98 -0.81 -19.45 -3.79
CA ASN A 98 -1.87 -19.12 -4.74
C ASN A 98 -2.48 -17.74 -4.47
N LYS A 99 -2.06 -17.06 -3.40
CA LYS A 99 -2.60 -15.76 -3.02
C LYS A 99 -1.60 -14.65 -3.28
N LEU A 100 -2.02 -13.65 -4.06
CA LEU A 100 -1.32 -12.37 -4.13
C LEU A 100 -1.39 -11.68 -2.78
N LEU A 101 -0.29 -11.07 -2.38
CA LEU A 101 -0.16 -10.29 -1.16
C LEU A 101 0.23 -8.86 -1.53
N LEU A 102 -0.44 -7.91 -0.90
CA LEU A 102 -0.05 -6.51 -1.00
C LEU A 102 1.21 -6.26 -0.16
N ASP A 103 1.98 -5.28 -0.57
CA ASP A 103 3.04 -4.72 0.27
C ASP A 103 2.39 -3.94 1.42
N PRO A 104 2.64 -4.30 2.69
CA PRO A 104 2.10 -3.55 3.83
C PRO A 104 2.58 -2.09 3.88
N TYR A 105 3.65 -1.77 3.15
CA TYR A 105 4.22 -0.44 3.04
C TYR A 105 3.86 0.26 1.71
N ALA A 106 2.94 -0.32 0.93
CA ALA A 106 2.46 0.33 -0.29
C ALA A 106 1.78 1.67 0.04
N ILE A 107 2.09 2.68 -0.76
CA ILE A 107 1.53 4.02 -0.59
C ILE A 107 0.29 4.20 -1.47
N VAL A 108 0.27 3.52 -2.61
CA VAL A 108 -0.84 3.56 -3.55
C VAL A 108 -1.26 2.15 -3.91
N LEU A 109 -2.56 1.90 -3.78
CA LEU A 109 -3.22 0.70 -4.29
C LEU A 109 -4.08 1.07 -5.49
N ILE A 110 -4.14 0.19 -6.48
CA ILE A 110 -5.00 0.32 -7.66
C ILE A 110 -5.83 -0.94 -7.86
N GLY A 111 -7.00 -0.79 -8.48
CA GLY A 111 -7.92 -1.90 -8.71
C GLY A 111 -8.75 -2.28 -7.47
N THR A 112 -8.84 -1.42 -6.47
CA THR A 112 -9.61 -1.66 -5.24
C THR A 112 -11.10 -1.88 -5.47
N ALA A 113 -11.67 -1.34 -6.55
CA ALA A 113 -13.08 -1.55 -6.91
C ALA A 113 -13.42 -3.02 -7.26
N HIS A 114 -12.42 -3.84 -7.55
CA HIS A 114 -12.58 -5.26 -7.90
C HIS A 114 -12.12 -6.19 -6.76
N TRP A 115 -11.75 -5.64 -5.63
CA TRP A 115 -11.23 -6.43 -4.53
C TRP A 115 -12.31 -7.27 -3.87
N ASP A 116 -12.15 -8.59 -3.94
CA ASP A 116 -12.98 -9.57 -3.23
C ASP A 116 -12.23 -10.11 -2.02
N PHE A 117 -12.60 -9.62 -0.85
CA PHE A 117 -11.96 -9.99 0.43
C PHE A 117 -12.18 -11.46 0.80
N GLY A 118 -13.26 -12.09 0.37
CA GLY A 118 -13.51 -13.51 0.58
C GLY A 118 -12.50 -14.37 -0.17
N ARG A 119 -12.18 -13.98 -1.40
CA ARG A 119 -11.20 -14.69 -2.25
C ARG A 119 -9.75 -14.34 -1.89
N ALA A 120 -9.53 -13.25 -1.18
CA ALA A 120 -8.21 -12.87 -0.68
C ALA A 120 -7.70 -13.81 0.42
N GLN A 121 -8.59 -14.54 1.09
CA GLN A 121 -8.24 -15.43 2.18
C GLN A 121 -7.39 -16.61 1.72
N ALA A 122 -6.46 -17.06 2.58
CA ALA A 122 -5.63 -18.22 2.31
C ALA A 122 -6.41 -19.55 2.37
N TYR A 123 -7.58 -19.55 3.00
CA TYR A 123 -8.46 -20.70 3.13
C TYR A 123 -9.58 -20.69 2.08
N ALA A 124 -10.25 -21.82 1.91
CA ALA A 124 -11.36 -21.96 0.96
C ALA A 124 -12.64 -21.36 1.55
N ALA A 125 -13.13 -20.28 0.95
CA ALA A 125 -14.40 -19.67 1.35
C ALA A 125 -15.55 -20.68 1.21
N GLY A 126 -16.39 -20.78 2.25
CA GLY A 126 -17.52 -21.73 2.29
C GLY A 126 -17.16 -23.16 2.66
N SER A 127 -15.90 -23.49 2.96
CA SER A 127 -15.51 -24.79 3.49
C SER A 127 -16.10 -25.00 4.91
N SER A 128 -16.56 -26.23 5.20
CA SER A 128 -16.98 -26.64 6.55
C SER A 128 -15.83 -26.55 7.55
N GLU A 129 -14.58 -26.68 7.09
CA GLU A 129 -13.36 -26.55 7.90
C GLU A 129 -12.98 -25.08 8.14
N LYS A 130 -13.72 -24.14 7.55
CA LYS A 130 -13.48 -22.68 7.69
C LYS A 130 -12.02 -22.32 7.41
N ASP A 131 -11.41 -21.59 8.34
CA ASP A 131 -10.04 -21.10 8.25
C ASP A 131 -8.95 -22.19 8.41
N GLN A 132 -9.33 -23.43 8.69
CA GLN A 132 -8.44 -24.59 8.67
C GLN A 132 -8.23 -25.16 7.27
N SER A 133 -9.13 -24.86 6.33
CA SER A 133 -9.03 -25.30 4.94
C SER A 133 -7.95 -24.53 4.18
N TYR A 134 -7.47 -25.08 3.05
CA TYR A 134 -6.49 -24.47 2.17
C TYR A 134 -7.14 -24.13 0.83
N SER A 135 -7.04 -22.89 0.36
CA SER A 135 -7.53 -22.47 -0.94
C SER A 135 -6.50 -22.75 -2.03
N THR A 136 -6.90 -23.45 -3.08
CA THR A 136 -6.07 -23.65 -4.29
C THR A 136 -6.36 -22.61 -5.38
N GLU A 137 -7.32 -21.71 -5.15
CA GLU A 137 -7.73 -20.68 -6.10
C GLU A 137 -6.69 -19.55 -6.16
N ASP A 138 -6.28 -19.17 -7.37
CA ASP A 138 -5.50 -17.95 -7.59
C ASP A 138 -6.43 -16.74 -7.48
N ASN A 139 -6.04 -15.75 -6.68
CA ASN A 139 -6.87 -14.57 -6.44
C ASN A 139 -6.46 -13.33 -7.27
N ALA A 140 -5.58 -13.46 -8.25
CA ALA A 140 -5.04 -12.33 -9.01
C ALA A 140 -6.12 -11.45 -9.66
N GLN A 141 -7.25 -12.06 -10.03
CA GLN A 141 -8.39 -11.36 -10.64
C GLN A 141 -9.11 -10.43 -9.66
N TRP A 142 -9.10 -10.78 -8.38
CA TRP A 142 -9.92 -10.13 -7.34
C TRP A 142 -9.08 -9.38 -6.31
N MET A 143 -7.80 -9.16 -6.62
CA MET A 143 -6.91 -8.43 -5.71
C MET A 143 -6.53 -7.08 -6.29
N ALA A 144 -6.58 -6.06 -5.44
CA ALA A 144 -5.85 -4.83 -5.70
C ALA A 144 -4.36 -5.11 -5.89
N LYS A 145 -3.64 -4.17 -6.52
CA LYS A 145 -2.19 -4.25 -6.70
C LYS A 145 -1.53 -2.98 -6.19
N CYS A 146 -0.29 -3.10 -5.77
CA CYS A 146 0.53 -1.98 -5.34
C CYS A 146 1.09 -1.24 -6.56
N LEU A 147 1.27 0.07 -6.44
CA LEU A 147 1.82 0.91 -7.49
C LEU A 147 3.19 1.44 -7.07
N VAL A 148 4.18 1.32 -7.95
CA VAL A 148 5.45 2.04 -7.80
C VAL A 148 5.19 3.51 -8.02
N THR A 149 5.51 4.34 -7.04
CA THR A 149 5.33 5.79 -7.11
C THR A 149 6.48 6.53 -6.46
N ASP A 150 6.70 7.76 -6.90
CA ASP A 150 7.64 8.65 -6.21
C ASP A 150 6.94 9.28 -4.99
N THR A 151 7.53 9.11 -3.84
CA THR A 151 7.01 9.62 -2.57
C THR A 151 7.62 10.96 -2.16
N ARG A 152 8.54 11.48 -2.97
CA ARG A 152 9.16 12.78 -2.70
C ARG A 152 8.14 13.88 -2.93
N PHE A 153 7.95 14.68 -1.92
CA PHE A 153 7.12 15.88 -1.97
C PHE A 153 8.01 17.12 -1.89
N ASP A 154 7.84 18.04 -2.81
CA ASP A 154 8.52 19.33 -2.76
C ASP A 154 7.80 20.27 -1.78
N TRP A 155 8.37 20.41 -0.60
CA TRP A 155 7.87 21.31 0.44
C TRP A 155 8.12 22.78 0.14
N GLN A 156 8.79 23.13 -0.97
CA GLN A 156 9.04 24.51 -1.40
C GLN A 156 9.63 25.40 -0.29
N GLY A 157 10.42 24.80 0.58
CA GLY A 157 11.02 25.48 1.73
C GLY A 157 10.11 25.67 2.94
N ASP A 158 8.92 25.09 2.95
CA ASP A 158 8.02 25.13 4.12
C ASP A 158 8.69 24.53 5.37
N ARG A 159 8.40 25.13 6.51
CA ARG A 159 8.98 24.76 7.80
C ARG A 159 7.92 24.77 8.88
N SER A 160 8.10 23.90 9.88
CA SER A 160 7.26 23.90 11.08
C SER A 160 7.26 25.27 11.76
N LEU A 161 6.09 25.79 12.03
CA LEU A 161 5.87 27.11 12.68
C LEU A 161 6.31 27.10 14.15
N LYS A 162 6.43 25.92 14.79
CA LYS A 162 6.84 25.73 16.20
C LYS A 162 6.04 26.60 17.18
N HIS A 163 4.72 26.68 16.99
CA HIS A 163 3.84 27.34 17.94
C HIS A 163 3.98 26.75 19.34
N PRO A 164 4.07 27.58 20.40
CA PRO A 164 4.01 27.09 21.77
C PRO A 164 2.66 26.43 22.05
N TRP A 165 2.66 25.35 22.83
CA TRP A 165 1.41 24.68 23.21
C TRP A 165 0.42 25.58 23.91
N SER A 166 0.91 26.54 24.71
CA SER A 166 0.09 27.56 25.41
C SER A 166 -0.67 28.49 24.47
N GLU A 167 -0.27 28.58 23.21
CA GLU A 167 -0.87 29.47 22.21
C GLU A 167 -1.54 28.66 21.08
N THR A 168 -1.58 27.33 21.22
CA THR A 168 -2.13 26.46 20.19
C THR A 168 -3.64 26.32 20.35
N ILE A 169 -4.37 26.63 19.27
CA ILE A 169 -5.81 26.42 19.14
C ILE A 169 -6.00 25.36 18.03
N ILE A 170 -6.48 24.18 18.42
CA ILE A 170 -6.65 23.03 17.52
C ILE A 170 -8.10 23.00 17.02
N TYR A 171 -8.28 22.86 15.73
CA TYR A 171 -9.57 22.63 15.08
C TYR A 171 -9.58 21.22 14.48
N GLU A 172 -10.27 20.30 15.15
CA GLU A 172 -10.47 18.95 14.65
C GLU A 172 -11.59 18.92 13.61
N THR A 173 -11.36 18.27 12.46
CA THR A 173 -12.35 18.20 11.39
C THR A 173 -12.20 16.98 10.49
N HIS A 174 -13.33 16.58 9.90
CA HIS A 174 -13.36 15.54 8.86
C HIS A 174 -13.23 16.21 7.48
N VAL A 175 -12.30 15.72 6.63
CA VAL A 175 -12.02 16.32 5.30
C VAL A 175 -13.31 16.51 4.49
N ARG A 176 -14.12 15.45 4.36
CA ARG A 176 -15.39 15.52 3.62
C ARG A 176 -16.43 16.39 4.36
N GLY A 177 -16.61 16.17 5.65
CA GLY A 177 -17.65 16.83 6.45
C GLY A 177 -17.52 18.35 6.47
N LEU A 178 -16.30 18.87 6.48
CA LEU A 178 -16.03 20.32 6.54
C LEU A 178 -16.62 21.10 5.36
N THR A 179 -16.61 20.53 4.17
CA THR A 179 -16.90 21.28 2.94
C THR A 179 -17.96 20.67 2.02
N ILE A 180 -18.47 19.47 2.29
CA ILE A 180 -19.39 18.77 1.38
C ILE A 180 -20.73 19.48 1.23
N HIS A 181 -21.21 20.19 2.27
CA HIS A 181 -22.47 20.89 2.21
C HIS A 181 -22.35 22.14 1.31
N PRO A 182 -23.35 22.46 0.47
CA PRO A 182 -23.31 23.59 -0.45
C PRO A 182 -23.04 24.95 0.24
N SER A 183 -23.46 25.13 1.51
CA SER A 183 -23.19 26.35 2.29
C SER A 183 -21.71 26.60 2.56
N SER A 184 -20.85 25.61 2.32
CA SER A 184 -19.40 25.81 2.42
C SER A 184 -18.87 26.82 1.39
N GLY A 185 -19.54 26.92 0.24
CA GLY A 185 -19.14 27.79 -0.87
C GLY A 185 -17.80 27.44 -1.52
N THR A 186 -17.26 26.22 -1.27
CA THR A 186 -16.00 25.76 -1.87
C THR A 186 -16.21 25.24 -3.29
N LYS A 187 -15.19 25.38 -4.14
CA LYS A 187 -15.20 24.85 -5.51
C LYS A 187 -14.95 23.35 -5.53
N ASN A 188 -14.25 22.82 -4.53
CA ASN A 188 -13.87 21.42 -4.41
C ASN A 188 -14.47 20.81 -3.14
N PRO A 189 -15.81 20.67 -3.03
CA PRO A 189 -16.47 20.24 -1.81
C PRO A 189 -16.09 18.81 -1.44
N GLY A 190 -15.87 18.55 -0.15
CA GLY A 190 -15.58 17.22 0.40
C GLY A 190 -14.17 16.67 0.10
N THR A 191 -13.25 17.49 -0.37
CA THR A 191 -11.88 17.10 -0.75
C THR A 191 -10.82 17.83 0.07
N PHE A 192 -9.56 17.40 0.00
CA PHE A 192 -8.42 18.13 0.56
C PHE A 192 -8.27 19.53 -0.04
N LEU A 193 -8.57 19.71 -1.33
CA LEU A 193 -8.57 21.02 -1.97
C LEU A 193 -9.64 21.93 -1.33
N GLY A 194 -10.82 21.38 -0.99
CA GLY A 194 -11.83 22.11 -0.24
C GLY A 194 -11.37 22.55 1.16
N VAL A 195 -10.58 21.71 1.84
CA VAL A 195 -9.96 22.09 3.12
C VAL A 195 -8.98 23.26 2.93
N ILE A 196 -8.16 23.23 1.88
CA ILE A 196 -7.24 24.32 1.53
C ILE A 196 -8.01 25.63 1.30
N GLU A 197 -9.15 25.59 0.62
CA GLU A 197 -10.00 26.76 0.40
C GLU A 197 -10.55 27.37 1.71
N LYS A 198 -10.56 26.60 2.81
CA LYS A 198 -10.97 27.05 4.15
C LYS A 198 -9.84 27.62 5.01
N VAL A 199 -8.60 27.64 4.54
CA VAL A 199 -7.47 28.23 5.29
C VAL A 199 -7.74 29.70 5.70
N PRO A 200 -8.30 30.58 4.86
CA PRO A 200 -8.66 31.93 5.28
C PRO A 200 -9.66 31.93 6.45
N TYR A 201 -10.66 31.06 6.43
CA TYR A 201 -11.64 30.93 7.51
C TYR A 201 -10.98 30.47 8.82
N PHE A 202 -10.09 29.49 8.78
CA PHE A 202 -9.33 29.08 9.96
C PHE A 202 -8.49 30.20 10.55
N LYS A 203 -7.85 31.01 9.70
CA LYS A 203 -7.08 32.19 10.13
C LYS A 203 -7.94 33.25 10.79
N GLU A 204 -9.12 33.50 10.24
CA GLU A 204 -10.10 34.43 10.81
C GLU A 204 -10.56 34.01 12.22
N LEU A 205 -10.74 32.70 12.41
CA LEU A 205 -11.06 32.11 13.71
C LEU A 205 -9.88 32.09 14.70
N GLY A 206 -8.67 32.40 14.25
CA GLY A 206 -7.47 32.34 15.10
C GLY A 206 -6.94 30.90 15.29
N ILE A 207 -7.34 29.97 14.46
CA ILE A 207 -6.88 28.58 14.51
C ILE A 207 -5.39 28.50 14.13
N THR A 208 -4.60 27.80 14.94
CA THR A 208 -3.16 27.64 14.73
C THR A 208 -2.78 26.23 14.29
N ALA A 209 -3.65 25.25 14.51
CA ALA A 209 -3.47 23.87 14.08
C ALA A 209 -4.79 23.25 13.60
N VAL A 210 -4.76 22.52 12.51
CA VAL A 210 -5.90 21.73 12.04
C VAL A 210 -5.56 20.25 12.25
N GLU A 211 -6.41 19.55 12.99
CA GLU A 211 -6.33 18.11 13.20
C GLU A 211 -7.34 17.44 12.28
N LEU A 212 -6.84 16.70 11.29
CA LEU A 212 -7.72 15.96 10.40
C LEU A 212 -8.07 14.60 11.04
N MET A 213 -9.36 14.30 11.13
CA MET A 213 -9.81 12.94 11.42
C MET A 213 -9.12 11.95 10.44
N PRO A 214 -8.96 10.67 10.80
CA PRO A 214 -8.18 9.71 10.03
C PRO A 214 -8.45 9.77 8.54
N VAL A 215 -7.37 9.88 7.75
CA VAL A 215 -7.41 10.01 6.28
C VAL A 215 -6.78 8.83 5.56
N GLN A 216 -6.37 7.79 6.32
CA GLN A 216 -5.86 6.56 5.77
C GLN A 216 -6.95 5.84 4.98
N GLU A 217 -6.55 5.21 3.89
CA GLU A 217 -7.45 4.36 3.12
C GLU A 217 -7.94 3.20 3.99
N PHE A 218 -9.22 2.90 3.90
CA PHE A 218 -9.87 1.80 4.60
C PHE A 218 -10.87 1.11 3.67
N ASN A 219 -11.28 -0.09 4.03
CA ASN A 219 -12.28 -0.81 3.26
C ASN A 219 -13.70 -0.32 3.61
N GLU A 220 -14.24 0.58 2.80
CA GLU A 220 -15.59 1.11 2.96
C GLU A 220 -16.71 0.13 2.54
N THR A 221 -16.38 -0.98 1.88
CA THR A 221 -17.37 -1.96 1.40
C THR A 221 -17.68 -3.07 2.41
N ASN A 222 -16.92 -3.18 3.49
CA ASN A 222 -17.04 -4.26 4.46
C ASN A 222 -17.94 -3.93 5.68
N TRP A 223 -18.79 -2.89 5.56
CA TRP A 223 -19.69 -2.43 6.64
C TRP A 223 -21.16 -2.80 6.40
N ASN A 224 -21.43 -3.79 5.55
CA ASN A 224 -22.78 -4.32 5.29
C ASN A 224 -23.03 -5.62 6.03
#